data_85525607205e39d9a701e4534e119157
#
_entry.id   85525607205e39d9a701e4534e119157
#
_cell.length_a   1.000
_cell.length_b   1.000
_cell.length_c   1.000
_cell.angle_alpha   90.00
_cell.angle_beta   90.00
_cell.angle_gamma   90.00
#
_symmetry.space_group_name_H-M   'P 1'
#
loop_
_entity.id
_entity.type
_entity.pdbx_description
1 polymer ?
#
loop_
_entity_poly.entity_id
_entity_poly.type
_entity_poly.pdbx_seq_one_letter_code
_entity_poly.pdbx_strand_id
1 'polypeptide(L)'
;MGAFRRRSYGASRSPQNRRRRTPREERAMEPSHEKYDRLIARCKSIPPTPTAVVHPCDESSLRGAIDAARVGLITPILVGPTARIREVAAKARLDITKFRIVDAGYSQDSAAKAVELVRNAEAEALMKGSLHTDELMGAVVKRETGLRTSRRISHCFVMDVPGHPDPLIITDAAVNITPSLKDKVDIVQNAIDLAHDLGTAEVRVAILSAMETVNPDVPSTLEAAALCKMADRGQITGALVDGPLALDNAISPEAAKIKKIDSPVAGRANVLVVPDLEAGNMLAKSLTFLAGADAAGIVLGARVPIILTSRADSLTARLASCAVATLVAEARRASTARAVR
;
A
#
# COMPACT_ATOMS: atom_id res chain seq x y z
N MET A 1 -61.32 -47.89 -20.64
CA MET A 1 -60.28 -48.94 -20.61
C MET A 1 -59.20 -48.53 -21.62
N GLY A 2 -58.04 -48.09 -21.20
CA GLY A 2 -56.95 -47.72 -22.07
C GLY A 2 -55.66 -47.67 -21.26
N ALA A 3 -54.81 -48.67 -21.38
CA ALA A 3 -53.60 -48.89 -20.62
C ALA A 3 -52.47 -48.03 -21.14
N PHE A 4 -51.89 -47.13 -20.31
CA PHE A 4 -50.68 -46.40 -20.60
C PHE A 4 -49.43 -47.25 -20.27
N ARG A 5 -48.67 -47.66 -21.27
CA ARG A 5 -47.36 -48.28 -21.13
C ARG A 5 -46.32 -47.23 -20.78
N ARG A 6 -45.66 -47.35 -19.63
CA ARG A 6 -44.45 -46.61 -19.27
C ARG A 6 -43.24 -47.18 -20.04
N ARG A 7 -42.61 -46.35 -20.87
CA ARG A 7 -41.27 -46.63 -21.42
C ARG A 7 -40.23 -46.12 -20.44
N SER A 8 -39.37 -47.01 -19.94
CA SER A 8 -38.19 -46.70 -19.14
C SER A 8 -37.04 -46.29 -20.11
N TYR A 9 -36.58 -45.04 -19.98
CA TYR A 9 -35.33 -44.63 -20.63
C TYR A 9 -34.18 -44.91 -19.67
N GLY A 10 -33.34 -45.88 -20.01
CA GLY A 10 -32.06 -46.13 -19.37
C GLY A 10 -31.07 -45.06 -19.79
N ALA A 11 -30.65 -44.19 -18.88
CA ALA A 11 -29.55 -43.26 -19.10
C ALA A 11 -28.22 -43.95 -18.80
N SER A 12 -27.47 -44.27 -19.83
CA SER A 12 -26.06 -44.69 -19.72
C SER A 12 -25.21 -43.49 -19.27
N ARG A 13 -24.74 -43.53 -18.04
CA ARG A 13 -23.75 -42.58 -17.55
C ARG A 13 -22.36 -42.98 -18.07
N SER A 14 -21.82 -42.16 -18.98
CA SER A 14 -20.41 -42.23 -19.36
C SER A 14 -19.51 -41.83 -18.17
N PRO A 15 -18.40 -42.49 -17.88
CA PRO A 15 -17.48 -42.08 -16.84
C PRO A 15 -16.81 -40.76 -17.25
N GLN A 16 -17.10 -39.70 -16.48
CA GLN A 16 -16.36 -38.44 -16.63
C GLN A 16 -14.88 -38.67 -16.30
N ASN A 17 -14.05 -38.56 -17.31
CA ASN A 17 -12.61 -38.67 -17.27
C ASN A 17 -12.07 -37.42 -16.51
N ARG A 18 -12.00 -37.50 -15.19
CA ARG A 18 -11.29 -36.52 -14.37
C ARG A 18 -9.80 -36.68 -14.63
N ARG A 19 -9.27 -35.95 -15.60
CA ARG A 19 -7.82 -35.81 -15.78
C ARG A 19 -7.27 -35.27 -14.45
N ARG A 20 -6.47 -36.06 -13.72
CA ARG A 20 -5.65 -35.58 -12.61
C ARG A 20 -4.68 -34.56 -13.21
N ARG A 21 -4.73 -33.32 -12.72
CA ARG A 21 -3.74 -32.29 -13.06
C ARG A 21 -2.36 -32.79 -12.67
N THR A 22 -1.38 -32.54 -13.51
CA THR A 22 0.01 -32.92 -13.24
C THR A 22 0.59 -31.95 -12.18
N PRO A 23 1.59 -32.38 -11.38
CA PRO A 23 2.28 -31.49 -10.44
C PRO A 23 2.90 -30.24 -11.07
N ARG A 24 3.07 -30.24 -12.41
CA ARG A 24 3.56 -29.10 -13.18
C ARG A 24 2.44 -28.09 -13.47
N GLU A 25 1.20 -28.53 -13.57
CA GLU A 25 0.01 -27.67 -13.73
C GLU A 25 -0.42 -27.04 -12.39
N GLU A 26 -0.16 -27.72 -11.26
CA GLU A 26 -0.38 -27.16 -9.93
C GLU A 26 0.68 -26.11 -9.56
N ARG A 27 1.93 -26.22 -10.03
CA ARG A 27 2.98 -25.21 -9.86
C ARG A 27 2.75 -23.92 -10.66
N ALA A 28 1.89 -23.93 -11.68
CA ALA A 28 1.57 -22.76 -12.51
C ALA A 28 0.55 -21.81 -11.87
N MET A 29 0.14 -22.03 -10.61
CA MET A 29 -0.87 -21.21 -9.89
C MET A 29 -0.38 -20.64 -8.57
N GLU A 30 0.92 -20.66 -8.27
CA GLU A 30 1.42 -19.77 -7.21
C GLU A 30 1.47 -18.34 -7.77
N PRO A 31 0.85 -17.36 -7.10
CA PRO A 31 0.92 -15.97 -7.54
C PRO A 31 2.41 -15.57 -7.61
N SER A 32 2.88 -15.16 -8.79
CA SER A 32 4.23 -14.65 -8.93
C SER A 32 4.27 -13.26 -8.29
N HIS A 33 5.06 -13.07 -7.24
CA HIS A 33 5.28 -11.78 -6.57
C HIS A 33 6.37 -10.96 -7.28
N GLU A 34 6.48 -11.07 -8.61
CA GLU A 34 7.58 -10.50 -9.41
C GLU A 34 7.74 -8.99 -9.25
N LYS A 35 6.64 -8.27 -9.01
CA LYS A 35 6.70 -6.82 -8.82
C LYS A 35 7.35 -6.47 -7.48
N TYR A 36 7.01 -7.21 -6.41
CA TYR A 36 7.64 -7.03 -5.11
C TYR A 36 9.08 -7.52 -5.09
N ASP A 37 9.39 -8.61 -5.76
CA ASP A 37 10.76 -9.09 -5.92
C ASP A 37 11.63 -8.04 -6.62
N ARG A 38 11.10 -7.36 -7.63
CA ARG A 38 11.79 -6.23 -8.29
C ARG A 38 12.01 -5.05 -7.34
N LEU A 39 11.02 -4.70 -6.50
CA LEU A 39 11.17 -3.62 -5.51
C LEU A 39 12.22 -3.97 -4.45
N ILE A 40 12.18 -5.19 -3.91
CA ILE A 40 13.16 -5.69 -2.93
C ILE A 40 14.56 -5.75 -3.55
N ALA A 41 14.69 -6.20 -4.80
CA ALA A 41 15.96 -6.27 -5.50
C ALA A 41 16.59 -4.87 -5.67
N ARG A 42 15.82 -3.83 -5.93
CA ARG A 42 16.30 -2.44 -6.01
C ARG A 42 16.88 -1.93 -4.68
N CYS A 43 16.38 -2.43 -3.56
CA CYS A 43 16.89 -2.03 -2.24
C CYS A 43 18.28 -2.63 -1.92
N LYS A 44 18.75 -3.65 -2.65
CA LYS A 44 20.04 -4.32 -2.34
C LYS A 44 21.26 -3.40 -2.38
N SER A 45 21.21 -2.33 -3.15
CA SER A 45 22.29 -1.32 -3.25
C SER A 45 22.12 -0.13 -2.29
N ILE A 46 21.02 -0.13 -1.52
CA ILE A 46 20.68 0.95 -0.59
C ILE A 46 21.06 0.50 0.83
N PRO A 47 21.74 1.35 1.64
CA PRO A 47 21.97 1.05 3.03
C PRO A 47 20.65 0.79 3.78
N PRO A 48 20.61 -0.21 4.70
CA PRO A 48 19.40 -0.49 5.47
C PRO A 48 18.90 0.75 6.20
N THR A 49 17.60 1.05 6.06
CA THR A 49 16.98 2.27 6.61
C THR A 49 16.80 2.15 8.13
N PRO A 50 17.38 3.06 8.95
CA PRO A 50 17.12 3.11 10.38
C PRO A 50 15.61 3.30 10.64
N THR A 51 14.97 2.33 11.29
CA THR A 51 13.51 2.28 11.40
C THR A 51 13.10 2.09 12.86
N ALA A 52 12.34 3.04 13.42
CA ALA A 52 11.76 2.87 14.74
C ALA A 52 10.50 1.99 14.65
N VAL A 53 10.61 0.78 15.21
CA VAL A 53 9.53 -0.21 15.26
C VAL A 53 8.71 0.03 16.53
N VAL A 54 7.49 0.50 16.37
CA VAL A 54 6.68 1.06 17.44
C VAL A 54 5.86 -0.03 18.12
N HIS A 55 6.18 -0.33 19.39
CA HIS A 55 5.48 -1.29 20.24
C HIS A 55 5.38 -2.71 19.63
N PRO A 56 6.51 -3.35 19.27
CA PRO A 56 6.49 -4.70 18.67
C PRO A 56 6.28 -5.78 19.73
N CYS A 57 5.11 -5.77 20.39
CA CYS A 57 4.77 -6.60 21.55
C CYS A 57 3.95 -7.84 21.19
N ASP A 58 3.90 -8.21 19.90
CA ASP A 58 3.39 -9.50 19.41
C ASP A 58 4.38 -10.14 18.42
N GLU A 59 4.20 -11.46 18.19
CA GLU A 59 5.09 -12.21 17.31
C GLU A 59 5.09 -11.66 15.87
N SER A 60 3.93 -11.32 15.35
CA SER A 60 3.77 -10.89 13.96
C SER A 60 4.55 -9.61 13.67
N SER A 61 4.43 -8.60 14.53
CA SER A 61 5.10 -7.31 14.35
C SER A 61 6.61 -7.42 14.58
N LEU A 62 7.04 -8.16 15.62
CA LEU A 62 8.46 -8.35 15.89
C LEU A 62 9.14 -9.17 14.80
N ARG A 63 8.54 -10.28 14.38
CA ARG A 63 9.06 -11.13 13.29
C ARG A 63 9.17 -10.34 11.98
N GLY A 64 8.16 -9.54 11.62
CA GLY A 64 8.21 -8.70 10.41
C GLY A 64 9.40 -7.75 10.39
N ALA A 65 9.71 -7.10 11.52
CA ALA A 65 10.87 -6.23 11.63
C ALA A 65 12.21 -7.00 11.53
N ILE A 66 12.29 -8.16 12.18
CA ILE A 66 13.50 -9.01 12.16
C ILE A 66 13.75 -9.59 10.76
N ASP A 67 12.70 -10.05 10.07
CA ASP A 67 12.81 -10.59 8.72
C ASP A 67 13.23 -9.50 7.71
N ALA A 68 12.69 -8.28 7.83
CA ALA A 68 13.10 -7.14 7.03
C ALA A 68 14.58 -6.75 7.29
N ALA A 69 15.05 -6.86 8.53
CA ALA A 69 16.45 -6.65 8.87
C ALA A 69 17.37 -7.73 8.29
N ARG A 70 16.93 -9.00 8.30
CA ARG A 70 17.71 -10.13 7.74
C ARG A 70 17.95 -10.00 6.24
N VAL A 71 16.97 -9.44 5.51
CA VAL A 71 17.12 -9.20 4.07
C VAL A 71 17.74 -7.83 3.74
N GLY A 72 18.17 -7.06 4.76
CA GLY A 72 18.91 -5.82 4.59
C GLY A 72 18.07 -4.61 4.21
N LEU A 73 16.74 -4.63 4.44
CA LEU A 73 15.86 -3.50 4.14
C LEU A 73 15.91 -2.42 5.22
N ILE A 74 15.91 -2.82 6.50
CA ILE A 74 15.87 -1.89 7.63
C ILE A 74 16.89 -2.22 8.70
N THR A 75 17.27 -1.23 9.49
CA THR A 75 17.96 -1.39 10.78
C THR A 75 16.93 -1.08 11.88
N PRO A 76 16.33 -2.08 12.54
CA PRO A 76 15.28 -1.84 13.53
C PRO A 76 15.81 -1.23 14.81
N ILE A 77 15.10 -0.23 15.34
CA ILE A 77 15.17 0.27 16.70
C ILE A 77 13.84 -0.12 17.36
N LEU A 78 13.86 -1.09 18.28
CA LEU A 78 12.66 -1.63 18.91
C LEU A 78 12.22 -0.69 20.05
N VAL A 79 11.03 -0.08 19.93
CA VAL A 79 10.53 0.90 20.90
C VAL A 79 9.32 0.33 21.64
N GLY A 80 9.45 0.05 22.95
CA GLY A 80 8.36 -0.52 23.74
C GLY A 80 8.83 -1.13 25.05
N PRO A 81 7.91 -1.76 25.83
CA PRO A 81 8.26 -2.41 27.10
C PRO A 81 9.31 -3.49 26.89
N THR A 82 10.54 -3.23 27.34
CA THR A 82 11.71 -4.10 27.10
C THR A 82 11.47 -5.56 27.54
N ALA A 83 10.85 -5.74 28.71
CA ALA A 83 10.55 -7.09 29.21
C ALA A 83 9.59 -7.84 28.28
N ARG A 84 8.55 -7.14 27.77
CA ARG A 84 7.57 -7.73 26.88
C ARG A 84 8.15 -8.07 25.50
N ILE A 85 8.97 -7.18 24.94
CA ILE A 85 9.68 -7.43 23.66
C ILE A 85 10.57 -8.66 23.79
N ARG A 86 11.34 -8.79 24.89
CA ARG A 86 12.21 -9.95 25.15
C ARG A 86 11.41 -11.24 25.35
N GLU A 87 10.29 -11.18 26.05
CA GLU A 87 9.39 -12.32 26.23
C GLU A 87 8.85 -12.83 24.88
N VAL A 88 8.37 -11.91 24.02
CA VAL A 88 7.89 -12.25 22.68
C VAL A 88 9.00 -12.84 21.83
N ALA A 89 10.19 -12.25 21.85
CA ALA A 89 11.35 -12.73 21.12
C ALA A 89 11.72 -14.17 21.54
N ALA A 90 11.77 -14.43 22.84
CA ALA A 90 12.07 -15.77 23.36
C ALA A 90 11.02 -16.81 22.94
N LYS A 91 9.73 -16.50 23.07
CA LYS A 91 8.63 -17.38 22.66
C LYS A 91 8.65 -17.66 21.15
N ALA A 92 8.94 -16.65 20.35
CA ALA A 92 9.00 -16.74 18.89
C ALA A 92 10.35 -17.26 18.36
N ARG A 93 11.33 -17.51 19.23
CA ARG A 93 12.71 -17.92 18.91
C ARG A 93 13.39 -16.93 17.95
N LEU A 94 13.22 -15.63 18.21
CA LEU A 94 13.83 -14.54 17.44
C LEU A 94 15.06 -14.01 18.16
N ASP A 95 16.19 -13.92 17.47
CA ASP A 95 17.38 -13.26 17.99
C ASP A 95 17.27 -11.74 17.78
N ILE A 96 17.18 -11.01 18.89
CA ILE A 96 17.11 -9.56 18.94
C ILE A 96 18.32 -8.92 19.63
N THR A 97 19.36 -9.70 19.94
CA THR A 97 20.53 -9.27 20.74
C THR A 97 21.29 -8.10 20.11
N LYS A 98 21.33 -8.04 18.79
CA LYS A 98 22.02 -6.99 18.01
C LYS A 98 21.21 -5.72 17.79
N PHE A 99 19.93 -5.69 18.17
CA PHE A 99 19.07 -4.53 17.92
C PHE A 99 18.95 -3.68 19.18
N ARG A 100 19.01 -2.36 18.98
CA ARG A 100 18.77 -1.40 20.06
C ARG A 100 17.33 -1.49 20.51
N ILE A 101 17.11 -1.52 21.83
CA ILE A 101 15.78 -1.39 22.44
C ILE A 101 15.71 -0.06 23.16
N VAL A 102 14.65 0.70 22.91
CA VAL A 102 14.28 1.93 23.63
C VAL A 102 13.09 1.58 24.49
N ASP A 103 13.31 1.58 25.81
CA ASP A 103 12.26 1.20 26.76
C ASP A 103 11.14 2.22 26.79
N ALA A 104 9.88 1.73 26.82
CA ALA A 104 8.66 2.52 26.89
C ALA A 104 7.61 1.76 27.69
N GLY A 105 6.83 2.46 28.53
CA GLY A 105 5.93 1.80 29.47
C GLY A 105 4.69 1.18 28.82
N TYR A 106 4.16 1.82 27.77
CA TYR A 106 2.90 1.44 27.08
C TYR A 106 2.90 1.92 25.63
N SER A 107 1.83 1.65 24.88
CA SER A 107 1.77 1.89 23.42
C SER A 107 1.91 3.36 23.05
N GLN A 108 1.22 4.26 23.75
CA GLN A 108 1.30 5.72 23.48
C GLN A 108 2.70 6.29 23.82
N ASP A 109 3.36 5.80 24.90
CA ASP A 109 4.74 6.16 25.21
C ASP A 109 5.71 5.63 24.13
N SER A 110 5.47 4.41 23.66
CA SER A 110 6.23 3.83 22.55
C SER A 110 6.12 4.69 21.27
N ALA A 111 4.90 5.17 20.95
CA ALA A 111 4.67 6.04 19.81
C ALA A 111 5.37 7.41 19.98
N ALA A 112 5.30 8.01 21.17
CA ALA A 112 5.95 9.28 21.46
C ALA A 112 7.47 9.19 21.32
N LYS A 113 8.11 8.16 21.91
CA LYS A 113 9.56 7.93 21.84
C LYS A 113 10.03 7.59 20.41
N ALA A 114 9.23 6.83 19.65
CA ALA A 114 9.55 6.56 18.25
C ALA A 114 9.52 7.83 17.38
N VAL A 115 8.55 8.72 17.62
CA VAL A 115 8.50 10.05 16.98
C VAL A 115 9.70 10.91 17.38
N GLU A 116 10.14 10.85 18.64
CA GLU A 116 11.33 11.55 19.12
C GLU A 116 12.60 11.07 18.42
N LEU A 117 12.77 9.75 18.24
CA LEU A 117 13.91 9.19 17.48
C LEU A 117 13.98 9.76 16.06
N VAL A 118 12.83 9.90 15.39
CA VAL A 118 12.79 10.53 14.06
C VAL A 118 13.17 12.01 14.13
N ARG A 119 12.69 12.73 15.12
CA ARG A 119 13.01 14.17 15.31
C ARG A 119 14.50 14.40 15.56
N ASN A 120 15.13 13.47 16.25
CA ASN A 120 16.56 13.47 16.55
C ASN A 120 17.42 12.93 15.38
N ALA A 121 16.80 12.60 14.24
CA ALA A 121 17.46 11.99 13.08
C ALA A 121 18.11 10.62 13.38
N GLU A 122 17.64 9.91 14.42
CA GLU A 122 18.09 8.56 14.76
C GLU A 122 17.31 7.48 13.99
N ALA A 123 16.11 7.82 13.46
CA ALA A 123 15.32 6.97 12.59
C ALA A 123 14.81 7.74 11.38
N GLU A 124 14.80 7.08 10.23
CA GLU A 124 14.37 7.62 8.94
C GLU A 124 13.05 7.02 8.44
N ALA A 125 12.50 6.07 9.19
CA ALA A 125 11.18 5.51 8.99
C ALA A 125 10.54 5.11 10.32
N LEU A 126 9.20 5.04 10.34
CA LEU A 126 8.46 4.39 11.41
C LEU A 126 7.86 3.08 10.89
N MET A 127 7.78 2.06 11.75
CA MET A 127 7.06 0.82 11.46
C MET A 127 6.06 0.55 12.58
N LYS A 128 4.78 0.42 12.22
CA LYS A 128 3.72 0.08 13.16
C LYS A 128 3.89 -1.33 13.69
N GLY A 129 3.93 -1.49 14.99
CA GLY A 129 3.89 -2.76 15.70
C GLY A 129 2.48 -3.19 16.10
N SER A 130 2.31 -3.65 17.33
CA SER A 130 1.05 -4.21 17.85
C SER A 130 0.06 -3.17 18.38
N LEU A 131 0.42 -1.87 18.42
CA LEU A 131 -0.48 -0.79 18.84
C LEU A 131 -1.57 -0.50 17.77
N HIS A 132 -2.62 0.25 18.15
CA HIS A 132 -3.62 0.71 17.21
C HIS A 132 -3.07 1.81 16.29
N THR A 133 -3.65 1.92 15.08
CA THR A 133 -3.19 2.91 14.08
C THR A 133 -3.41 4.34 14.56
N ASP A 134 -4.52 4.61 15.23
CA ASP A 134 -4.87 5.91 15.81
C ASP A 134 -3.88 6.36 16.91
N GLU A 135 -3.36 5.43 17.72
CA GLU A 135 -2.34 5.74 18.73
C GLU A 135 -1.03 6.22 18.09
N LEU A 136 -0.56 5.51 17.05
CA LEU A 136 0.63 5.91 16.31
C LEU A 136 0.40 7.23 15.57
N MET A 137 -0.69 7.31 14.82
CA MET A 137 -1.01 8.52 14.05
C MET A 137 -1.25 9.72 14.96
N GLY A 138 -1.87 9.52 16.13
CA GLY A 138 -2.03 10.56 17.14
C GLY A 138 -0.71 11.19 17.59
N ALA A 139 0.36 10.38 17.76
CA ALA A 139 1.69 10.89 18.05
C ALA A 139 2.32 11.62 16.86
N VAL A 140 2.15 11.08 15.65
CA VAL A 140 2.69 11.64 14.40
C VAL A 140 2.10 13.00 14.07
N VAL A 141 0.78 13.19 14.28
CA VAL A 141 0.09 14.45 13.92
C VAL A 141 0.14 15.53 14.99
N LYS A 142 0.74 15.31 16.16
CA LYS A 142 0.88 16.33 17.17
C LYS A 142 1.54 17.58 16.58
N ARG A 143 1.02 18.77 16.95
CA ARG A 143 1.43 20.04 16.35
C ARG A 143 2.88 20.40 16.68
N GLU A 144 3.27 20.25 17.92
CA GLU A 144 4.58 20.69 18.43
C GLU A 144 5.63 19.58 18.42
N THR A 145 5.23 18.36 18.74
CA THR A 145 6.14 17.22 18.93
C THR A 145 6.02 16.14 17.86
N GLY A 146 5.12 16.30 16.91
CA GLY A 146 4.89 15.32 15.86
C GLY A 146 5.82 15.46 14.64
N LEU A 147 5.43 14.81 13.56
CA LEU A 147 6.20 14.73 12.31
C LEU A 147 5.45 15.38 11.13
N ARG A 148 4.54 16.29 11.40
CA ARG A 148 3.78 17.00 10.35
C ARG A 148 4.71 17.81 9.45
N THR A 149 4.34 17.86 8.17
CA THR A 149 4.87 18.78 7.17
C THR A 149 3.76 19.74 6.72
N SER A 150 3.98 20.48 5.65
CA SER A 150 2.92 21.26 4.97
C SER A 150 1.93 20.37 4.22
N ARG A 151 2.30 19.12 3.91
CA ARG A 151 1.47 18.14 3.20
C ARG A 151 0.46 17.45 4.12
N ARG A 152 -0.72 17.16 3.59
CA ARG A 152 -1.66 16.24 4.24
C ARG A 152 -1.06 14.85 4.35
N ILE A 153 -1.21 14.21 5.51
CA ILE A 153 -0.82 12.80 5.67
C ILE A 153 -1.86 11.93 4.96
N SER A 154 -1.39 10.99 4.15
CA SER A 154 -2.22 10.07 3.38
C SER A 154 -1.63 8.67 3.32
N HIS A 155 -2.46 7.68 3.02
CA HIS A 155 -2.06 6.29 2.90
C HIS A 155 -2.10 5.84 1.43
N CYS A 156 -1.07 5.09 1.02
CA CYS A 156 -1.05 4.39 -0.26
C CYS A 156 -0.92 2.88 -0.04
N PHE A 157 -1.72 2.11 -0.77
CA PHE A 157 -1.42 0.72 -1.04
C PHE A 157 -0.65 0.62 -2.35
N VAL A 158 0.48 -0.06 -2.34
CA VAL A 158 1.18 -0.52 -3.55
C VAL A 158 0.76 -1.97 -3.72
N MET A 159 -0.02 -2.24 -4.77
CA MET A 159 -0.65 -3.54 -4.99
C MET A 159 0.14 -4.35 -6.02
N ASP A 160 0.46 -5.60 -5.70
CA ASP A 160 0.88 -6.61 -6.67
C ASP A 160 -0.33 -7.43 -7.10
N VAL A 161 -0.99 -7.00 -8.18
CA VAL A 161 -2.20 -7.67 -8.71
C VAL A 161 -1.78 -8.69 -9.76
N PRO A 162 -2.09 -9.99 -9.59
CA PRO A 162 -1.81 -11.02 -10.60
C PRO A 162 -2.40 -10.65 -11.96
N GLY A 163 -1.59 -10.80 -13.01
CA GLY A 163 -2.01 -10.47 -14.38
C GLY A 163 -1.98 -8.99 -14.76
N HIS A 164 -1.80 -8.08 -13.80
CA HIS A 164 -1.53 -6.67 -14.10
C HIS A 164 -0.03 -6.46 -14.33
N PRO A 165 0.42 -5.69 -15.35
CA PRO A 165 1.84 -5.60 -15.70
C PRO A 165 2.69 -4.89 -14.65
N ASP A 166 2.17 -3.85 -14.02
CA ASP A 166 2.89 -2.98 -13.10
C ASP A 166 2.24 -2.92 -11.71
N PRO A 167 2.98 -2.50 -10.67
CA PRO A 167 2.38 -2.19 -9.38
C PRO A 167 1.30 -1.12 -9.53
N LEU A 168 0.17 -1.31 -8.86
CA LEU A 168 -0.95 -0.38 -8.87
C LEU A 168 -1.02 0.35 -7.52
N ILE A 169 -0.95 1.67 -7.53
CA ILE A 169 -1.07 2.47 -6.30
C ILE A 169 -2.53 2.87 -6.10
N ILE A 170 -3.07 2.60 -4.90
CA ILE A 170 -4.44 3.00 -4.50
C ILE A 170 -4.34 3.95 -3.31
N THR A 171 -4.98 5.12 -3.39
CA THR A 171 -4.95 6.17 -2.36
C THR A 171 -6.26 6.96 -2.28
N ASP A 172 -6.72 7.51 -1.13
CA ASP A 172 -6.36 7.15 0.23
C ASP A 172 -7.32 6.05 0.70
N ALA A 173 -6.77 5.00 1.29
CA ALA A 173 -7.55 3.82 1.62
C ALA A 173 -7.52 3.47 3.12
N ALA A 174 -6.92 4.33 4.00
CA ALA A 174 -6.77 4.00 5.41
C ALA A 174 -6.65 5.19 6.38
N VAL A 175 -6.49 6.43 5.93
CA VAL A 175 -6.24 7.59 6.81
C VAL A 175 -7.32 8.65 6.71
N ASN A 176 -7.65 9.13 5.52
CA ASN A 176 -8.59 10.22 5.32
C ASN A 176 -10.00 9.68 5.03
N ILE A 177 -10.93 9.79 5.98
CA ILE A 177 -12.28 9.19 5.87
C ILE A 177 -13.04 9.79 4.69
N THR A 178 -13.25 11.11 4.72
CA THR A 178 -13.93 11.87 3.67
C THR A 178 -13.07 13.10 3.35
N PRO A 179 -12.01 12.94 2.53
CA PRO A 179 -11.10 14.05 2.23
C PRO A 179 -11.80 15.11 1.39
N SER A 180 -11.61 16.38 1.76
CA SER A 180 -12.04 17.51 0.94
C SER A 180 -11.22 17.62 -0.36
N LEU A 181 -11.69 18.39 -1.34
CA LEU A 181 -10.93 18.69 -2.55
C LEU A 181 -9.51 19.20 -2.22
N LYS A 182 -9.40 20.08 -1.22
CA LYS A 182 -8.10 20.59 -0.75
C LYS A 182 -7.19 19.47 -0.23
N ASP A 183 -7.73 18.54 0.55
CA ASP A 183 -6.97 17.41 1.06
C ASP A 183 -6.53 16.46 -0.08
N LYS A 184 -7.39 16.28 -1.10
CA LYS A 184 -7.12 15.44 -2.27
C LYS A 184 -5.96 15.93 -3.12
N VAL A 185 -5.68 17.24 -3.18
CA VAL A 185 -4.49 17.77 -3.86
C VAL A 185 -3.21 17.16 -3.29
N ASP A 186 -3.07 17.18 -1.97
CA ASP A 186 -1.90 16.61 -1.29
C ASP A 186 -1.87 15.06 -1.37
N ILE A 187 -3.03 14.41 -1.28
CA ILE A 187 -3.17 12.95 -1.43
C ILE A 187 -2.67 12.51 -2.81
N VAL A 188 -3.11 13.18 -3.86
CA VAL A 188 -2.68 12.91 -5.25
C VAL A 188 -1.17 13.13 -5.39
N GLN A 189 -0.66 14.25 -4.89
CA GLN A 189 0.75 14.57 -5.00
C GLN A 189 1.63 13.59 -4.22
N ASN A 190 1.22 13.15 -3.03
CA ASN A 190 1.93 12.11 -2.27
C ASN A 190 2.02 10.79 -3.06
N ALA A 191 0.96 10.40 -3.77
CA ALA A 191 0.95 9.19 -4.57
C ALA A 191 1.82 9.32 -5.83
N ILE A 192 1.85 10.49 -6.45
CA ILE A 192 2.73 10.80 -7.59
C ILE A 192 4.20 10.72 -7.15
N ASP A 193 4.55 11.38 -6.05
CA ASP A 193 5.91 11.37 -5.50
C ASP A 193 6.33 9.92 -5.18
N LEU A 194 5.43 9.12 -4.57
CA LEU A 194 5.67 7.69 -4.33
C LEU A 194 5.94 6.92 -5.62
N ALA A 195 5.12 7.11 -6.65
CA ALA A 195 5.30 6.41 -7.92
C ALA A 195 6.69 6.70 -8.54
N HIS A 196 7.17 7.94 -8.45
CA HIS A 196 8.51 8.31 -8.88
C HIS A 196 9.59 7.66 -8.00
N ASP A 197 9.45 7.66 -6.68
CA ASP A 197 10.39 7.00 -5.76
C ASP A 197 10.48 5.49 -6.05
N LEU A 198 9.37 4.89 -6.44
CA LEU A 198 9.31 3.49 -6.89
C LEU A 198 9.84 3.29 -8.32
N GLY A 199 10.24 4.35 -9.03
CA GLY A 199 10.86 4.30 -10.35
C GLY A 199 9.88 4.17 -11.50
N THR A 200 8.63 4.55 -11.31
CA THR A 200 7.65 4.63 -12.40
C THR A 200 8.07 5.74 -13.37
N ALA A 201 8.36 5.37 -14.62
CA ALA A 201 8.86 6.30 -15.62
C ALA A 201 7.79 7.33 -16.06
N GLU A 202 6.56 6.89 -16.20
CA GLU A 202 5.42 7.73 -16.56
C GLU A 202 4.27 7.47 -15.61
N VAL A 203 4.00 8.44 -14.75
CA VAL A 203 2.94 8.36 -13.74
C VAL A 203 1.61 8.81 -14.37
N ARG A 204 0.63 7.91 -14.35
CA ARG A 204 -0.73 8.12 -14.86
C ARG A 204 -1.73 7.96 -13.73
N VAL A 205 -2.35 9.06 -13.35
CA VAL A 205 -3.28 9.15 -12.22
C VAL A 205 -4.71 9.19 -12.72
N ALA A 206 -5.48 8.18 -12.36
CA ALA A 206 -6.93 8.17 -12.56
C ALA A 206 -7.63 8.66 -11.29
N ILE A 207 -8.41 9.73 -11.40
CA ILE A 207 -9.31 10.17 -10.33
C ILE A 207 -10.62 9.40 -10.48
N LEU A 208 -10.83 8.44 -9.60
CA LEU A 208 -11.94 7.50 -9.71
C LEU A 208 -13.27 8.09 -9.28
N SER A 209 -14.30 7.70 -10.01
CA SER A 209 -15.71 7.91 -9.69
C SER A 209 -16.53 6.70 -10.17
N ALA A 210 -17.84 6.75 -9.98
CA ALA A 210 -18.75 5.73 -10.49
C ALA A 210 -18.95 5.79 -12.00
N MET A 211 -18.59 6.92 -12.64
CA MET A 211 -18.80 7.19 -14.07
C MET A 211 -17.71 8.11 -14.63
N GLU A 212 -17.64 8.19 -15.95
CA GLU A 212 -16.65 9.00 -16.69
C GLU A 212 -17.15 10.39 -17.11
N THR A 213 -18.39 10.72 -16.80
CA THR A 213 -18.98 12.03 -17.12
C THR A 213 -19.16 12.88 -15.87
N VAL A 214 -18.96 14.19 -15.99
CA VAL A 214 -19.20 15.12 -14.89
C VAL A 214 -20.71 15.25 -14.65
N ASN A 215 -21.14 14.84 -13.45
CA ASN A 215 -22.54 14.88 -13.03
C ASN A 215 -22.65 15.61 -11.68
N PRO A 216 -23.40 16.73 -11.61
CA PRO A 216 -23.59 17.48 -10.37
C PRO A 216 -24.18 16.67 -9.21
N ASP A 217 -24.94 15.62 -9.49
CA ASP A 217 -25.54 14.75 -8.47
C ASP A 217 -24.54 13.74 -7.89
N VAL A 218 -23.33 13.64 -8.49
CA VAL A 218 -22.25 12.75 -8.04
C VAL A 218 -21.00 13.59 -7.71
N PRO A 219 -20.85 14.04 -6.46
CA PRO A 219 -19.80 15.01 -6.07
C PRO A 219 -18.38 14.59 -6.45
N SER A 220 -18.06 13.29 -6.42
CA SER A 220 -16.74 12.79 -6.82
C SER A 220 -16.37 13.11 -8.28
N THR A 221 -17.35 13.25 -9.17
CA THR A 221 -17.10 13.67 -10.57
C THR A 221 -16.69 15.12 -10.68
N LEU A 222 -17.27 15.99 -9.86
CA LEU A 222 -16.91 17.42 -9.79
C LEU A 222 -15.49 17.60 -9.23
N GLU A 223 -15.18 16.86 -8.15
CA GLU A 223 -13.84 16.87 -7.55
C GLU A 223 -12.78 16.36 -8.53
N ALA A 224 -13.09 15.28 -9.28
CA ALA A 224 -12.20 14.75 -10.30
C ALA A 224 -11.90 15.79 -11.38
N ALA A 225 -12.92 16.44 -11.94
CA ALA A 225 -12.74 17.50 -12.93
C ALA A 225 -11.90 18.67 -12.37
N ALA A 226 -12.11 19.06 -11.12
CA ALA A 226 -11.33 20.10 -10.46
C ALA A 226 -9.85 19.70 -10.29
N LEU A 227 -9.57 18.47 -9.86
CA LEU A 227 -8.20 17.96 -9.71
C LEU A 227 -7.47 17.88 -11.05
N CYS A 228 -8.13 17.45 -12.12
CA CYS A 228 -7.58 17.48 -13.48
C CYS A 228 -7.22 18.90 -13.89
N LYS A 229 -8.11 19.87 -13.65
CA LYS A 229 -7.82 21.28 -13.94
C LYS A 229 -6.68 21.84 -13.08
N MET A 230 -6.55 21.41 -11.82
CA MET A 230 -5.40 21.76 -10.98
C MET A 230 -4.09 21.19 -11.51
N ALA A 231 -4.11 19.98 -12.07
CA ALA A 231 -2.94 19.41 -12.75
C ALA A 231 -2.57 20.21 -14.03
N ASP A 232 -3.55 20.56 -14.87
CA ASP A 232 -3.33 21.41 -16.04
C ASP A 232 -2.69 22.78 -15.69
N ARG A 233 -2.94 23.28 -14.48
CA ARG A 233 -2.44 24.58 -13.99
C ARG A 233 -1.16 24.46 -13.17
N GLY A 234 -0.57 23.25 -13.04
CA GLY A 234 0.65 23.01 -12.30
C GLY A 234 0.51 23.08 -10.77
N GLN A 235 -0.71 22.97 -10.25
CA GLN A 235 -0.96 22.83 -8.80
C GLN A 235 -0.71 21.39 -8.33
N ILE A 236 -0.83 20.42 -9.23
CA ILE A 236 -0.42 19.03 -9.10
C ILE A 236 0.58 18.80 -10.24
N THR A 237 1.74 18.20 -9.92
CA THR A 237 2.85 18.08 -10.88
C THR A 237 3.44 16.68 -10.92
N GLY A 238 4.14 16.37 -12.02
CA GLY A 238 4.89 15.11 -12.14
C GLY A 238 4.08 13.92 -12.67
N ALA A 239 2.85 14.13 -13.14
CA ALA A 239 2.02 13.06 -13.69
C ALA A 239 1.06 13.56 -14.77
N LEU A 240 0.56 12.62 -15.57
CA LEU A 240 -0.67 12.80 -16.34
C LEU A 240 -1.84 12.48 -15.40
N VAL A 241 -2.80 13.40 -15.29
CA VAL A 241 -3.96 13.25 -14.39
C VAL A 241 -5.23 13.37 -15.20
N ASP A 242 -6.13 12.41 -15.07
CA ASP A 242 -7.43 12.44 -15.74
C ASP A 242 -8.55 11.85 -14.85
N GLY A 243 -9.76 12.31 -15.11
CA GLY A 243 -10.98 11.91 -14.38
C GLY A 243 -12.14 12.91 -14.62
N PRO A 244 -13.37 12.50 -14.25
CA PRO A 244 -13.70 11.24 -13.56
C PRO A 244 -13.52 10.03 -14.47
N LEU A 245 -13.06 8.91 -13.90
CA LEU A 245 -12.98 7.62 -14.57
C LEU A 245 -13.62 6.54 -13.70
N ALA A 246 -14.39 5.65 -14.29
CA ALA A 246 -14.78 4.41 -13.61
C ALA A 246 -13.59 3.44 -13.60
N LEU A 247 -13.57 2.51 -12.65
CA LEU A 247 -12.42 1.61 -12.45
C LEU A 247 -12.05 0.83 -13.73
N ASP A 248 -13.04 0.29 -14.43
CA ASP A 248 -12.84 -0.45 -15.68
C ASP A 248 -12.16 0.40 -16.75
N ASN A 249 -12.58 1.65 -16.90
CA ASN A 249 -12.01 2.60 -17.85
C ASN A 249 -10.60 3.05 -17.46
N ALA A 250 -10.31 3.11 -16.16
CA ALA A 250 -9.01 3.53 -15.66
C ALA A 250 -7.92 2.49 -15.98
N ILE A 251 -8.25 1.18 -15.87
CA ILE A 251 -7.25 0.10 -15.92
C ILE A 251 -7.32 -0.80 -17.17
N SER A 252 -8.44 -0.78 -17.92
CA SER A 252 -8.62 -1.61 -19.11
C SER A 252 -8.63 -0.78 -20.39
N PRO A 253 -7.61 -0.94 -21.27
CA PRO A 253 -7.59 -0.27 -22.56
C PRO A 253 -8.81 -0.61 -23.44
N GLU A 254 -9.32 -1.84 -23.31
CA GLU A 254 -10.51 -2.28 -24.05
C GLU A 254 -11.77 -1.55 -23.59
N ALA A 255 -11.96 -1.45 -22.25
CA ALA A 255 -13.11 -0.72 -21.67
C ALA A 255 -13.08 0.76 -22.07
N ALA A 256 -11.91 1.41 -21.99
CA ALA A 256 -11.73 2.80 -22.41
C ALA A 256 -12.07 3.00 -23.91
N LYS A 257 -11.64 2.07 -24.77
CA LYS A 257 -11.92 2.08 -26.20
C LYS A 257 -13.43 1.90 -26.51
N ILE A 258 -14.10 0.97 -25.83
CA ILE A 258 -15.55 0.71 -26.01
C ILE A 258 -16.35 1.98 -25.67
N LYS A 259 -15.97 2.67 -24.60
CA LYS A 259 -16.61 3.91 -24.17
C LYS A 259 -16.10 5.15 -24.90
N LYS A 260 -15.17 4.99 -25.84
CA LYS A 260 -14.60 6.06 -26.68
C LYS A 260 -13.99 7.21 -25.86
N ILE A 261 -13.31 6.87 -24.76
CA ILE A 261 -12.63 7.84 -23.91
C ILE A 261 -11.28 8.16 -24.54
N ASP A 262 -11.12 9.42 -24.96
CA ASP A 262 -9.85 9.98 -25.45
C ASP A 262 -9.08 10.57 -24.27
N SER A 263 -8.11 9.81 -23.75
CA SER A 263 -7.37 10.17 -22.54
C SER A 263 -5.97 9.54 -22.53
N PRO A 264 -4.95 10.28 -22.08
CA PRO A 264 -3.61 9.71 -21.92
C PRO A 264 -3.50 8.76 -20.72
N VAL A 265 -4.52 8.72 -19.84
CA VAL A 265 -4.58 7.95 -18.59
C VAL A 265 -5.49 6.75 -18.72
N ALA A 266 -6.65 6.90 -19.36
CA ALA A 266 -7.65 5.84 -19.44
C ALA A 266 -7.08 4.53 -20.02
N GLY A 267 -7.38 3.42 -19.36
CA GLY A 267 -6.89 2.09 -19.70
C GLY A 267 -5.43 1.79 -19.32
N ARG A 268 -4.71 2.76 -18.73
CA ARG A 268 -3.27 2.67 -18.45
C ARG A 268 -2.87 3.31 -17.13
N ALA A 269 -3.83 3.59 -16.26
CA ALA A 269 -3.56 4.18 -14.96
C ALA A 269 -2.71 3.26 -14.08
N ASN A 270 -1.71 3.81 -13.42
CA ASN A 270 -0.89 3.15 -12.41
C ASN A 270 -1.07 3.74 -11.00
N VAL A 271 -1.79 4.87 -10.89
CA VAL A 271 -2.24 5.46 -9.63
C VAL A 271 -3.75 5.66 -9.69
N LEU A 272 -4.46 5.10 -8.72
CA LEU A 272 -5.91 5.20 -8.56
C LEU A 272 -6.22 6.02 -7.31
N VAL A 273 -6.85 7.18 -7.51
CA VAL A 273 -7.33 8.05 -6.43
C VAL A 273 -8.81 7.82 -6.22
N VAL A 274 -9.17 7.28 -5.08
CA VAL A 274 -10.55 6.93 -4.75
C VAL A 274 -11.32 8.12 -4.16
N PRO A 275 -12.66 8.12 -4.23
CA PRO A 275 -13.48 9.22 -3.68
C PRO A 275 -13.31 9.41 -2.18
N ASP A 276 -13.25 8.31 -1.42
CA ASP A 276 -13.21 8.28 0.03
C ASP A 276 -12.53 6.99 0.54
N LEU A 277 -12.36 6.91 1.86
CA LEU A 277 -11.72 5.77 2.54
C LEU A 277 -12.47 4.46 2.32
N GLU A 278 -13.80 4.49 2.31
CA GLU A 278 -14.60 3.27 2.20
C GLU A 278 -14.41 2.64 0.83
N ALA A 279 -14.50 3.44 -0.25
CA ALA A 279 -14.23 2.99 -1.61
C ALA A 279 -12.81 2.41 -1.76
N GLY A 280 -11.81 3.11 -1.22
CA GLY A 280 -10.40 2.67 -1.29
C GLY A 280 -10.13 1.40 -0.50
N ASN A 281 -10.65 1.30 0.72
CA ASN A 281 -10.46 0.13 1.57
C ASN A 281 -11.17 -1.10 1.00
N MET A 282 -12.41 -0.94 0.50
CA MET A 282 -13.15 -2.03 -0.16
C MET A 282 -12.46 -2.48 -1.44
N LEU A 283 -11.99 -1.57 -2.28
CA LEU A 283 -11.25 -1.90 -3.50
C LEU A 283 -9.97 -2.68 -3.19
N ALA A 284 -9.13 -2.19 -2.29
CA ALA A 284 -7.89 -2.86 -1.91
C ALA A 284 -8.16 -4.26 -1.34
N LYS A 285 -9.14 -4.41 -0.46
CA LYS A 285 -9.54 -5.72 0.09
C LYS A 285 -10.13 -6.65 -0.98
N SER A 286 -10.93 -6.12 -1.91
CA SER A 286 -11.47 -6.93 -3.01
C SER A 286 -10.34 -7.49 -3.87
N LEU A 287 -9.34 -6.69 -4.21
CA LEU A 287 -8.18 -7.16 -4.96
C LEU A 287 -7.38 -8.19 -4.16
N THR A 288 -7.17 -7.98 -2.86
CA THR A 288 -6.43 -8.92 -2.01
C THR A 288 -7.16 -10.25 -1.86
N PHE A 289 -8.44 -10.23 -1.49
CA PHE A 289 -9.16 -11.47 -1.14
C PHE A 289 -9.83 -12.17 -2.33
N LEU A 290 -10.17 -11.44 -3.39
CA LEU A 290 -10.84 -12.00 -4.56
C LEU A 290 -9.91 -12.21 -5.74
N ALA A 291 -8.92 -11.34 -5.92
CA ALA A 291 -7.96 -11.41 -7.04
C ALA A 291 -6.58 -11.93 -6.64
N GLY A 292 -6.36 -12.27 -5.36
CA GLY A 292 -5.08 -12.81 -4.89
C GLY A 292 -3.93 -11.79 -4.91
N ALA A 293 -4.23 -10.50 -4.87
CA ALA A 293 -3.22 -9.44 -4.83
C ALA A 293 -2.57 -9.33 -3.44
N ASP A 294 -1.27 -9.08 -3.40
CA ASP A 294 -0.61 -8.60 -2.19
C ASP A 294 -0.64 -7.07 -2.11
N ALA A 295 -0.73 -6.54 -0.89
CA ALA A 295 -0.82 -5.11 -0.62
C ALA A 295 0.30 -4.65 0.31
N ALA A 296 1.20 -3.80 -0.17
CA ALA A 296 2.17 -3.10 0.66
C ALA A 296 1.61 -1.74 1.09
N GLY A 297 1.50 -1.51 2.41
CA GLY A 297 0.91 -0.28 2.97
C GLY A 297 1.96 0.72 3.44
N ILE A 298 1.83 1.98 3.02
CA ILE A 298 2.71 3.08 3.40
C ILE A 298 1.92 4.36 3.67
N VAL A 299 2.30 5.09 4.73
CA VAL A 299 1.78 6.44 5.02
C VAL A 299 2.82 7.48 4.65
N LEU A 300 2.39 8.51 3.95
CA LEU A 300 3.18 9.59 3.39
C LEU A 300 2.69 10.97 3.90
N GLY A 301 3.40 12.04 3.52
CA GLY A 301 3.05 13.40 3.98
C GLY A 301 3.62 13.77 5.34
N ALA A 302 4.15 12.82 6.11
CA ALA A 302 4.95 13.08 7.32
C ALA A 302 6.43 13.28 6.98
N ARG A 303 7.25 13.70 7.97
CA ARG A 303 8.71 13.89 7.80
C ARG A 303 9.43 12.63 7.32
N VAL A 304 8.93 11.45 7.68
CA VAL A 304 9.46 10.14 7.26
C VAL A 304 8.32 9.24 6.79
N PRO A 305 8.58 8.22 5.93
CA PRO A 305 7.59 7.22 5.59
C PRO A 305 7.22 6.38 6.82
N ILE A 306 5.96 5.94 6.88
CA ILE A 306 5.46 5.11 7.97
C ILE A 306 4.95 3.79 7.39
N ILE A 307 5.61 2.70 7.73
CA ILE A 307 5.23 1.35 7.33
C ILE A 307 3.98 0.96 8.13
N LEU A 308 2.88 0.78 7.42
CA LEU A 308 1.59 0.43 8.01
C LEU A 308 1.16 -0.95 7.53
N THR A 309 1.46 -1.97 8.33
CA THR A 309 1.11 -3.36 8.04
C THR A 309 -0.05 -3.85 8.89
N SER A 310 -0.83 -4.78 8.35
CA SER A 310 -1.88 -5.52 9.05
C SER A 310 -1.33 -6.80 9.68
N ARG A 311 -1.98 -7.29 10.74
CA ARG A 311 -1.68 -8.62 11.31
C ARG A 311 -1.95 -9.75 10.32
N ALA A 312 -2.86 -9.53 9.36
CA ALA A 312 -3.24 -10.50 8.34
C ALA A 312 -2.33 -10.48 7.09
N ASP A 313 -1.37 -9.54 7.01
CA ASP A 313 -0.50 -9.43 5.84
C ASP A 313 0.46 -10.61 5.74
N SER A 314 0.73 -11.06 4.52
CA SER A 314 1.73 -12.06 4.21
C SER A 314 3.14 -11.57 4.58
N LEU A 315 4.11 -12.48 4.70
CA LEU A 315 5.52 -12.11 4.87
C LEU A 315 5.99 -11.24 3.70
N THR A 316 5.61 -11.61 2.47
CA THR A 316 5.96 -10.89 1.25
C THR A 316 5.42 -9.45 1.26
N ALA A 317 4.16 -9.25 1.64
CA ALA A 317 3.55 -7.92 1.75
C ALA A 317 4.25 -7.04 2.80
N ARG A 318 4.66 -7.62 3.93
CA ARG A 318 5.43 -6.91 4.98
C ARG A 318 6.82 -6.51 4.50
N LEU A 319 7.54 -7.40 3.82
CA LEU A 319 8.84 -7.08 3.23
C LEU A 319 8.72 -6.04 2.13
N ALA A 320 7.69 -6.13 1.29
CA ALA A 320 7.40 -5.13 0.27
C ALA A 320 7.11 -3.75 0.88
N SER A 321 6.34 -3.67 1.98
CA SER A 321 6.11 -2.40 2.70
C SER A 321 7.41 -1.79 3.22
N CYS A 322 8.33 -2.62 3.73
CA CYS A 322 9.66 -2.17 4.16
C CYS A 322 10.52 -1.71 2.96
N ALA A 323 10.47 -2.42 1.83
CA ALA A 323 11.19 -2.04 0.61
C ALA A 323 10.67 -0.71 0.06
N VAL A 324 9.36 -0.50 0.02
CA VAL A 324 8.74 0.78 -0.35
C VAL A 324 9.25 1.91 0.55
N ALA A 325 9.23 1.71 1.86
CA ALA A 325 9.73 2.72 2.82
C ALA A 325 11.22 3.02 2.63
N THR A 326 12.04 2.01 2.34
CA THR A 326 13.48 2.17 2.06
C THR A 326 13.71 3.00 0.81
N LEU A 327 12.96 2.76 -0.28
CA LEU A 327 13.06 3.54 -1.51
C LEU A 327 12.65 5.00 -1.31
N VAL A 328 11.56 5.25 -0.57
CA VAL A 328 11.11 6.60 -0.20
C VAL A 328 12.14 7.31 0.68
N ALA A 329 12.72 6.63 1.67
CA ALA A 329 13.76 7.21 2.53
C ALA A 329 15.02 7.58 1.72
N GLU A 330 15.44 6.73 0.78
CA GLU A 330 16.57 7.00 -0.10
C GLU A 330 16.32 8.21 -1.01
N ALA A 331 15.16 8.30 -1.63
CA ALA A 331 14.79 9.45 -2.46
C ALA A 331 14.85 10.76 -1.66
N ARG A 332 14.41 10.74 -0.39
CA ARG A 332 14.51 11.91 0.51
C ARG A 332 15.95 12.26 0.86
N ARG A 333 16.81 11.28 1.16
CA ARG A 333 18.26 11.51 1.38
C ARG A 333 18.90 12.19 0.16
N ALA A 334 18.58 11.68 -1.03
CA ALA A 334 19.09 12.24 -2.29
C ALA A 334 18.59 13.68 -2.54
N SER A 335 17.35 14.00 -2.22
CA SER A 335 16.77 15.33 -2.35
C SER A 335 17.43 16.31 -1.38
N THR A 336 17.63 15.93 -0.12
CA THR A 336 18.30 16.75 0.91
C THR A 336 19.75 17.05 0.51
N ALA A 337 20.46 16.04 0.01
CA ALA A 337 21.83 16.20 -0.46
C ALA A 337 21.96 17.15 -1.66
N ARG A 338 20.96 17.23 -2.53
CA ARG A 338 20.90 18.20 -3.65
C ARG A 338 20.59 19.62 -3.19
N ALA A 339 19.76 19.79 -2.18
CA ALA A 339 19.38 21.12 -1.65
C ALA A 339 20.51 21.79 -0.86
N VAL A 340 21.52 21.04 -0.40
CA VAL A 340 22.69 21.53 0.34
C VAL A 340 23.89 21.90 -0.58
N ARG A 341 23.83 21.47 -1.85
CA ARG A 341 24.80 21.84 -2.90
C ARG A 341 24.36 23.06 -3.67
#